data_7317843508fda3adb4798c97dfdf031f
#
_entry.id   7317843508fda3adb4798c97dfdf031f
#
_cell.length_a   1.000
_cell.length_b   1.000
_cell.length_c   1.000
_cell.angle_alpha   90.00
_cell.angle_beta   90.00
_cell.angle_gamma   90.00
#
_symmetry.space_group_name_H-M   'P 1'
#
loop_
_entity.id
_entity.type
_entity.pdbx_description
1 polymer ?
#
loop_
_entity_poly.entity_id
_entity_poly.type
_entity_poly.pdbx_seq_one_letter_code
_entity_poly.pdbx_strand_id
1 'polypeptide(L)'
;MFSTQRQSEILQLVREQRTCTITGLAARFEVSDETIRRNIKPLIAQGLLLKVHGGIMLPERLDEPPFERRMAASLAGKRAIGARIAELVSDGDSLILDGGSTCVHIARALTARSRLTVVTNSIEVARLLAPRNGNRVFIAGGELRADDSAAIGDSVQAFLRQFHVCYAIVSVTAIDMHGHFMDALPADVAYSLAAFAQAERRVVAADHAKFGHSALLHAFAADCVDLLVTDEAPAPSLAQVLTAAGVEVLVGAPPGGGVRSGEKGGQDRYDPKNGNDGNGENGENGENGARPR
;
A
#
# COMPACT_ATOMS: atom_id res chain seq x y z
N MET A 1 -5.94 -34.14 20.81
CA MET A 1 -5.76 -33.08 19.79
C MET A 1 -5.14 -33.71 18.56
N PHE A 2 -5.79 -33.59 17.39
CA PHE A 2 -5.27 -34.19 16.15
C PHE A 2 -3.97 -33.48 15.70
N SER A 3 -3.04 -34.21 15.08
CA SER A 3 -1.72 -33.71 14.66
C SER A 3 -1.84 -32.45 13.80
N THR A 4 -2.78 -32.41 12.86
CA THR A 4 -3.01 -31.28 11.95
C THR A 4 -3.50 -30.00 12.66
N GLN A 5 -4.37 -30.12 13.65
CA GLN A 5 -4.84 -28.98 14.45
C GLN A 5 -3.70 -28.38 15.27
N ARG A 6 -2.87 -29.23 15.90
CA ARG A 6 -1.70 -28.78 16.65
C ARG A 6 -0.67 -28.10 15.74
N GLN A 7 -0.46 -28.59 14.54
CA GLN A 7 0.41 -27.94 13.55
C GLN A 7 -0.04 -26.54 13.22
N SER A 8 -1.36 -26.32 13.02
CA SER A 8 -1.93 -25.00 12.76
C SER A 8 -1.74 -24.05 13.93
N GLU A 9 -1.96 -24.53 15.16
CA GLU A 9 -1.80 -23.73 16.38
C GLU A 9 -0.31 -23.41 16.64
N ILE A 10 0.62 -24.34 16.41
CA ILE A 10 2.06 -24.08 16.48
C ILE A 10 2.43 -22.98 15.46
N LEU A 11 1.95 -23.08 14.23
CA LEU A 11 2.24 -22.10 13.20
C LEU A 11 1.72 -20.71 13.57
N GLN A 12 0.51 -20.64 14.16
CA GLN A 12 -0.07 -19.39 14.64
C GLN A 12 0.79 -18.77 15.77
N LEU A 13 1.18 -19.57 16.76
CA LEU A 13 2.04 -19.11 17.85
C LEU A 13 3.39 -18.55 17.36
N VAL A 14 4.00 -19.24 16.40
CA VAL A 14 5.28 -18.78 15.83
C VAL A 14 5.06 -17.52 15.00
N ARG A 15 3.90 -17.31 14.37
CA ARG A 15 3.54 -16.05 13.71
C ARG A 15 3.42 -14.89 14.69
N GLU A 16 2.85 -15.13 15.87
CA GLU A 16 2.67 -14.11 16.91
C GLU A 16 4.00 -13.77 17.62
N GLN A 17 4.82 -14.80 17.93
CA GLN A 17 6.02 -14.65 18.78
C GLN A 17 7.33 -14.60 17.98
N ARG A 18 7.29 -14.79 16.65
CA ARG A 18 8.43 -14.87 15.73
C ARG A 18 9.34 -16.08 15.96
N THR A 19 9.66 -16.40 17.20
CA THR A 19 10.51 -17.51 17.61
C THR A 19 9.89 -18.23 18.79
N CYS A 20 9.86 -19.57 18.76
CA CYS A 20 9.42 -20.40 19.88
C CYS A 20 10.45 -21.46 20.19
N THR A 21 10.71 -21.72 21.48
CA THR A 21 11.54 -22.84 21.89
C THR A 21 10.73 -24.15 21.87
N ILE A 22 11.41 -25.29 21.60
CA ILE A 22 10.75 -26.59 21.63
C ILE A 22 10.16 -26.88 23.02
N THR A 23 10.89 -26.58 24.07
CA THR A 23 10.47 -26.75 25.46
C THR A 23 9.28 -25.84 25.82
N GLY A 24 9.26 -24.59 25.33
CA GLY A 24 8.14 -23.68 25.54
C GLY A 24 6.85 -24.16 24.86
N LEU A 25 6.96 -24.67 23.62
CA LEU A 25 5.84 -25.29 22.93
C LEU A 25 5.38 -26.58 23.60
N ALA A 26 6.32 -27.43 24.06
CA ALA A 26 6.00 -28.66 24.76
C ALA A 26 5.20 -28.40 26.05
N ALA A 27 5.64 -27.41 26.85
CA ALA A 27 4.93 -26.98 28.05
C ALA A 27 3.52 -26.40 27.72
N ARG A 28 3.41 -25.55 26.70
CA ARG A 28 2.12 -24.92 26.33
C ARG A 28 1.11 -25.92 25.80
N PHE A 29 1.54 -26.94 25.07
CA PHE A 29 0.66 -27.98 24.50
C PHE A 29 0.54 -29.22 25.39
N GLU A 30 1.18 -29.24 26.57
CA GLU A 30 1.21 -30.34 27.52
C GLU A 30 1.60 -31.68 26.87
N VAL A 31 2.67 -31.64 26.06
CA VAL A 31 3.23 -32.80 25.34
C VAL A 31 4.76 -32.86 25.49
N SER A 32 5.35 -33.98 25.12
CA SER A 32 6.81 -34.10 25.10
C SER A 32 7.46 -33.29 23.99
N ASP A 33 8.74 -32.89 24.17
CA ASP A 33 9.57 -32.25 23.16
C ASP A 33 9.59 -33.05 21.86
N GLU A 34 9.64 -34.39 21.95
CA GLU A 34 9.64 -35.28 20.78
C GLU A 34 8.32 -35.17 20.00
N THR A 35 7.20 -35.01 20.71
CA THR A 35 5.89 -34.78 20.07
C THR A 35 5.89 -33.47 19.30
N ILE A 36 6.45 -32.38 19.86
CA ILE A 36 6.63 -31.11 19.15
C ILE A 36 7.50 -31.28 17.93
N ARG A 37 8.70 -31.91 18.09
CA ARG A 37 9.62 -32.17 16.97
C ARG A 37 8.97 -32.91 15.82
N ARG A 38 8.13 -33.91 16.11
CA ARG A 38 7.37 -34.66 15.10
C ARG A 38 6.33 -33.79 14.41
N ASN A 39 5.64 -32.88 15.12
CA ASN A 39 4.63 -31.99 14.53
C ASN A 39 5.25 -30.87 13.69
N ILE A 40 6.42 -30.35 14.05
CA ILE A 40 7.08 -29.28 13.28
C ILE A 40 7.84 -29.80 12.05
N LYS A 41 8.26 -31.08 12.03
CA LYS A 41 9.00 -31.67 10.91
C LYS A 41 8.33 -31.47 9.54
N PRO A 42 7.00 -31.73 9.37
CA PRO A 42 6.30 -31.43 8.11
C PRO A 42 6.27 -29.95 7.79
N LEU A 43 6.13 -29.07 8.79
CA LEU A 43 6.09 -27.62 8.60
C LEU A 43 7.43 -27.08 8.13
N ILE A 44 8.53 -27.65 8.65
CA ILE A 44 9.89 -27.33 8.19
C ILE A 44 10.12 -27.85 6.77
N ALA A 45 9.67 -29.07 6.47
CA ALA A 45 9.78 -29.65 5.12
C ALA A 45 9.01 -28.85 4.07
N GLN A 46 7.91 -28.20 4.46
CA GLN A 46 7.11 -27.31 3.62
C GLN A 46 7.65 -25.88 3.58
N GLY A 47 8.79 -25.59 4.24
CA GLY A 47 9.36 -24.25 4.31
C GLY A 47 8.52 -23.23 5.11
N LEU A 48 7.56 -23.70 5.92
CA LEU A 48 6.72 -22.85 6.75
C LEU A 48 7.41 -22.45 8.07
N LEU A 49 8.39 -23.20 8.51
CA LEU A 49 9.21 -22.95 9.69
C LEU A 49 10.68 -23.27 9.41
N LEU A 50 11.59 -22.54 10.07
CA LEU A 50 13.02 -22.85 10.13
C LEU A 50 13.37 -23.41 11.49
N LYS A 51 14.28 -24.41 11.50
CA LYS A 51 14.88 -24.91 12.72
C LYS A 51 16.05 -24.01 13.12
N VAL A 52 16.03 -23.54 14.36
CA VAL A 52 17.14 -22.82 15.00
C VAL A 52 17.65 -23.60 16.21
N HIS A 53 18.74 -23.14 16.83
CA HIS A 53 19.27 -23.78 18.02
C HIS A 53 18.24 -23.73 19.17
N GLY A 54 17.76 -24.90 19.58
CA GLY A 54 16.77 -25.03 20.67
C GLY A 54 15.32 -24.71 20.32
N GLY A 55 15.00 -24.33 19.07
CA GLY A 55 13.65 -23.88 18.73
C GLY A 55 13.31 -23.90 17.25
N ILE A 56 12.27 -23.17 16.95
CA ILE A 56 11.79 -22.89 15.60
C ILE A 56 11.47 -21.41 15.47
N MET A 57 11.60 -20.90 14.25
CA MET A 57 11.20 -19.55 13.88
C MET A 57 10.45 -19.57 12.54
N LEU A 58 9.74 -18.52 12.26
CA LEU A 58 9.32 -18.32 10.87
C LEU A 58 10.58 -18.24 10.00
N PRO A 59 10.58 -18.81 8.80
CA PRO A 59 11.57 -18.41 7.84
C PRO A 59 11.45 -16.89 7.75
N GLU A 60 12.49 -16.17 8.14
CA GLU A 60 12.65 -14.82 7.63
C GLU A 60 12.68 -15.02 6.12
N ARG A 61 11.59 -14.72 5.47
CA ARG A 61 11.56 -14.75 4.03
C ARG A 61 12.47 -13.62 3.59
N LEU A 62 13.68 -13.98 3.25
CA LEU A 62 14.56 -13.13 2.45
C LEU A 62 13.90 -12.80 1.11
N ASP A 63 12.90 -13.61 0.71
CA ASP A 63 12.15 -13.45 -0.52
C ASP A 63 10.76 -12.87 -0.22
N GLU A 64 10.43 -11.78 -0.86
CA GLU A 64 9.05 -11.27 -0.92
C GLU A 64 8.12 -12.36 -1.46
N PRO A 65 6.87 -12.45 -0.97
CA PRO A 65 5.86 -13.32 -1.58
C PRO A 65 5.69 -12.99 -3.07
N PRO A 66 5.38 -13.97 -3.92
CA PRO A 66 5.11 -13.72 -5.33
C PRO A 66 4.15 -12.54 -5.55
N PHE A 67 4.38 -11.77 -6.60
CA PHE A 67 3.65 -10.53 -6.89
C PHE A 67 2.13 -10.71 -6.89
N GLU A 68 1.62 -11.79 -7.47
CA GLU A 68 0.18 -12.10 -7.46
C GLU A 68 -0.39 -12.23 -6.05
N ARG A 69 0.36 -12.86 -5.13
CA ARG A 69 -0.02 -12.95 -3.72
C ARG A 69 0.02 -11.58 -3.05
N ARG A 70 1.04 -10.79 -3.35
CA ARG A 70 1.15 -9.42 -2.84
C ARG A 70 0.02 -8.54 -3.35
N MET A 71 -0.42 -8.71 -4.59
CA MET A 71 -1.58 -8.01 -5.16
C MET A 71 -2.88 -8.30 -4.42
N ALA A 72 -3.06 -9.52 -3.93
CA ALA A 72 -4.25 -9.94 -3.18
C ALA A 72 -4.17 -9.64 -1.68
N ALA A 73 -2.96 -9.55 -1.11
CA ALA A 73 -2.75 -9.29 0.31
C ALA A 73 -3.07 -7.83 0.66
N SER A 74 -3.68 -7.59 1.83
CA SER A 74 -4.05 -6.26 2.34
C SER A 74 -4.80 -5.41 1.31
N LEU A 75 -5.69 -6.03 0.52
CA LEU A 75 -6.35 -5.39 -0.62
C LEU A 75 -7.13 -4.14 -0.22
N ALA A 76 -7.86 -4.18 0.90
CA ALA A 76 -8.60 -3.03 1.42
C ALA A 76 -7.65 -1.88 1.80
N GLY A 77 -6.56 -2.19 2.50
CA GLY A 77 -5.53 -1.23 2.88
C GLY A 77 -4.88 -0.56 1.67
N LYS A 78 -4.45 -1.35 0.67
CA LYS A 78 -3.85 -0.80 -0.55
C LYS A 78 -4.82 0.08 -1.35
N ARG A 79 -6.12 -0.23 -1.33
CA ARG A 79 -7.15 0.63 -1.94
C ARG A 79 -7.32 1.94 -1.17
N ALA A 80 -7.31 1.90 0.17
CA ALA A 80 -7.37 3.08 1.01
C ALA A 80 -6.15 4.00 0.78
N ILE A 81 -4.95 3.43 0.74
CA ILE A 81 -3.71 4.12 0.39
C ILE A 81 -3.81 4.75 -1.00
N GLY A 82 -4.26 3.98 -2.01
CA GLY A 82 -4.43 4.48 -3.37
C GLY A 82 -5.40 5.66 -3.46
N ALA A 83 -6.55 5.58 -2.77
CA ALA A 83 -7.50 6.68 -2.69
C ALA A 83 -6.89 7.93 -2.04
N ARG A 84 -6.15 7.76 -0.94
CA ARG A 84 -5.50 8.86 -0.24
C ARG A 84 -4.41 9.54 -1.08
N ILE A 85 -3.63 8.76 -1.83
CA ILE A 85 -2.65 9.32 -2.78
C ILE A 85 -3.35 10.01 -3.95
N ALA A 86 -4.46 9.47 -4.44
CA ALA A 86 -5.21 10.14 -5.48
C ALA A 86 -5.81 11.49 -5.02
N GLU A 87 -6.10 11.68 -3.75
CA GLU A 87 -6.47 12.99 -3.18
C GLU A 87 -5.28 13.96 -3.12
N LEU A 88 -4.08 13.45 -2.82
CA LEU A 88 -2.85 14.23 -2.73
C LEU A 88 -2.37 14.74 -4.10
N VAL A 89 -2.45 13.90 -5.13
CA VAL A 89 -1.97 14.19 -6.49
C VAL A 89 -3.02 14.99 -7.25
N SER A 90 -2.62 16.13 -7.82
CA SER A 90 -3.47 16.98 -8.64
C SER A 90 -3.35 16.68 -10.12
N ASP A 91 -4.33 17.10 -10.91
CA ASP A 91 -4.25 17.03 -12.36
C ASP A 91 -3.08 17.87 -12.89
N GLY A 92 -2.27 17.26 -13.74
CA GLY A 92 -1.08 17.90 -14.32
C GLY A 92 0.22 17.65 -13.54
N ASP A 93 0.15 17.05 -12.35
CA ASP A 93 1.34 16.74 -11.55
C ASP A 93 2.28 15.74 -12.24
N SER A 94 3.55 15.80 -11.85
CA SER A 94 4.59 14.86 -12.28
C SER A 94 4.98 13.95 -11.14
N LEU A 95 5.13 12.65 -11.43
CA LEU A 95 5.48 11.66 -10.41
C LEU A 95 6.36 10.54 -10.96
N ILE A 96 7.27 10.05 -10.12
CA ILE A 96 7.90 8.75 -10.27
C ILE A 96 7.08 7.76 -9.44
N LEU A 97 6.63 6.66 -10.05
CA LEU A 97 5.81 5.64 -9.38
C LEU A 97 6.48 4.27 -9.54
N ASP A 98 6.78 3.64 -8.43
CA ASP A 98 7.39 2.32 -8.34
C ASP A 98 6.47 1.20 -8.83
N GLY A 99 7.04 -0.01 -9.03
CA GLY A 99 6.36 -1.20 -9.55
C GLY A 99 5.72 -2.12 -8.51
N GLY A 100 5.90 -1.87 -7.22
CA GLY A 100 5.37 -2.72 -6.16
C GLY A 100 3.84 -2.85 -6.19
N SER A 101 3.31 -3.92 -5.58
CA SER A 101 1.86 -4.19 -5.61
C SER A 101 1.01 -3.05 -5.04
N THR A 102 1.49 -2.34 -4.03
CA THR A 102 0.84 -1.13 -3.49
C THR A 102 0.79 -0.03 -4.55
N CYS A 103 1.89 0.19 -5.28
CA CYS A 103 1.99 1.19 -6.33
C CYS A 103 1.07 0.88 -7.54
N VAL A 104 0.83 -0.38 -7.85
CA VAL A 104 -0.19 -0.76 -8.86
C VAL A 104 -1.60 -0.40 -8.39
N HIS A 105 -1.93 -0.55 -7.11
CA HIS A 105 -3.21 -0.08 -6.56
C HIS A 105 -3.31 1.44 -6.56
N ILE A 106 -2.22 2.16 -6.31
CA ILE A 106 -2.14 3.62 -6.46
C ILE A 106 -2.39 4.01 -7.92
N ALA A 107 -1.73 3.36 -8.88
CA ALA A 107 -1.95 3.61 -10.30
C ALA A 107 -3.43 3.43 -10.72
N ARG A 108 -4.12 2.42 -10.17
CA ARG A 108 -5.56 2.23 -10.38
C ARG A 108 -6.39 3.41 -9.86
N ALA A 109 -6.07 3.95 -8.70
CA ALA A 109 -6.76 5.11 -8.15
C ALA A 109 -6.45 6.39 -8.95
N LEU A 110 -5.22 6.56 -9.42
CA LEU A 110 -4.79 7.68 -10.26
C LEU A 110 -5.41 7.69 -11.66
N THR A 111 -6.09 6.62 -12.10
CA THR A 111 -6.88 6.65 -13.34
C THR A 111 -8.01 7.68 -13.32
N ALA A 112 -8.39 8.20 -12.16
CA ALA A 112 -9.34 9.30 -12.01
C ALA A 112 -8.71 10.68 -12.26
N ARG A 113 -7.37 10.78 -12.33
CA ARG A 113 -6.62 12.01 -12.58
C ARG A 113 -6.29 12.18 -14.06
N SER A 114 -6.00 13.41 -14.46
CA SER A 114 -5.73 13.75 -15.86
C SER A 114 -4.44 14.55 -16.04
N ARG A 115 -3.87 14.46 -17.23
CA ARG A 115 -2.66 15.18 -17.65
C ARG A 115 -1.43 14.93 -16.77
N LEU A 116 -1.39 13.78 -16.08
CA LEU A 116 -0.23 13.41 -15.27
C LEU A 116 1.00 13.17 -16.15
N THR A 117 2.18 13.52 -15.65
CA THR A 117 3.47 13.05 -16.18
C THR A 117 3.99 11.97 -15.24
N VAL A 118 3.99 10.72 -15.68
CA VAL A 118 4.36 9.56 -14.86
C VAL A 118 5.63 8.93 -15.40
N VAL A 119 6.62 8.73 -14.53
CA VAL A 119 7.83 7.97 -14.80
C VAL A 119 7.79 6.69 -13.97
N THR A 120 7.97 5.54 -14.59
CA THR A 120 7.89 4.25 -13.88
C THR A 120 8.82 3.21 -14.51
N ASN A 121 9.19 2.21 -13.74
CA ASN A 121 9.85 0.99 -14.24
C ASN A 121 8.85 -0.17 -14.43
N SER A 122 7.57 0.01 -14.10
CA SER A 122 6.57 -1.05 -14.09
C SER A 122 5.71 -1.05 -15.34
N ILE A 123 5.67 -2.19 -16.04
CA ILE A 123 4.77 -2.40 -17.16
C ILE A 123 3.30 -2.28 -16.70
N GLU A 124 2.96 -2.80 -15.52
CA GLU A 124 1.59 -2.74 -14.99
C GLU A 124 1.13 -1.31 -14.71
N VAL A 125 1.98 -0.48 -14.10
CA VAL A 125 1.70 0.94 -13.89
C VAL A 125 1.53 1.68 -15.22
N ALA A 126 2.46 1.46 -16.16
CA ALA A 126 2.40 2.08 -17.48
C ALA A 126 1.12 1.70 -18.24
N ARG A 127 0.74 0.42 -18.24
CA ARG A 127 -0.47 -0.08 -18.87
C ARG A 127 -1.75 0.53 -18.31
N LEU A 128 -1.77 0.83 -17.01
CA LEU A 128 -2.92 1.46 -16.36
C LEU A 128 -3.06 2.93 -16.69
N LEU A 129 -1.96 3.69 -16.78
CA LEU A 129 -1.99 5.15 -16.83
C LEU A 129 -1.77 5.72 -18.23
N ALA A 130 -1.02 5.04 -19.11
CA ALA A 130 -0.71 5.57 -20.44
C ALA A 130 -1.94 5.81 -21.34
N PRO A 131 -2.97 4.93 -21.40
CA PRO A 131 -4.13 5.15 -22.25
C PRO A 131 -5.18 6.07 -21.61
N ARG A 132 -4.86 6.84 -20.58
CA ARG A 132 -5.84 7.57 -19.77
C ARG A 132 -5.65 9.08 -19.82
N ASN A 133 -6.73 9.81 -19.96
CA ASN A 133 -6.96 11.22 -19.57
C ASN A 133 -5.83 12.20 -19.99
N GLY A 134 -5.16 11.96 -21.13
CA GLY A 134 -4.06 12.81 -21.59
C GLY A 134 -2.80 12.71 -20.77
N ASN A 135 -2.60 11.62 -20.05
CA ASN A 135 -1.38 11.36 -19.31
C ASN A 135 -0.18 11.13 -20.26
N ARG A 136 1.00 11.55 -19.81
CA ARG A 136 2.29 11.23 -20.44
C ARG A 136 3.02 10.23 -19.55
N VAL A 137 3.24 9.02 -20.04
CA VAL A 137 3.90 7.96 -19.27
C VAL A 137 5.24 7.62 -19.92
N PHE A 138 6.30 7.71 -19.12
CA PHE A 138 7.65 7.33 -19.47
C PHE A 138 7.99 6.04 -18.74
N ILE A 139 8.36 5.01 -19.49
CA ILE A 139 8.76 3.72 -18.92
C ILE A 139 10.28 3.56 -19.01
N ALA A 140 10.93 3.31 -17.87
CA ALA A 140 12.32 2.96 -17.83
C ALA A 140 12.53 1.56 -18.44
N GLY A 141 13.45 1.47 -19.38
CA GLY A 141 13.83 0.19 -20.01
C GLY A 141 14.96 -0.48 -19.25
N GLY A 142 15.00 -1.81 -19.34
CA GLY A 142 16.02 -2.63 -18.69
C GLY A 142 15.65 -4.11 -18.77
N GLU A 143 16.35 -4.95 -18.01
CA GLU A 143 15.96 -6.33 -17.77
C GLU A 143 14.65 -6.36 -16.98
N LEU A 144 13.71 -7.19 -17.40
CA LEU A 144 12.43 -7.36 -16.71
C LEU A 144 12.56 -8.46 -15.67
N ARG A 145 12.24 -8.14 -14.44
CA ARG A 145 12.07 -9.12 -13.37
C ARG A 145 10.85 -9.99 -13.64
N ALA A 146 11.01 -11.31 -13.58
CA ALA A 146 9.97 -12.26 -13.98
C ALA A 146 8.74 -12.23 -13.04
N ASP A 147 8.90 -11.84 -11.78
CA ASP A 147 7.83 -11.86 -10.79
C ASP A 147 6.77 -10.77 -11.03
N ASP A 148 7.20 -9.52 -11.23
CA ASP A 148 6.32 -8.34 -11.29
C ASP A 148 6.43 -7.53 -12.59
N SER A 149 7.26 -7.99 -13.52
CA SER A 149 7.52 -7.32 -14.80
C SER A 149 8.03 -5.87 -14.64
N ALA A 150 8.71 -5.58 -13.53
CA ALA A 150 9.42 -4.32 -13.35
C ALA A 150 10.79 -4.38 -14.02
N ALA A 151 11.17 -3.31 -14.72
CA ALA A 151 12.52 -3.16 -15.24
C ALA A 151 13.50 -2.89 -14.08
N ILE A 152 14.67 -3.54 -14.13
CA ILE A 152 15.72 -3.45 -13.11
C ILE A 152 17.08 -3.12 -13.76
N GLY A 153 18.03 -2.71 -12.92
CA GLY A 153 19.41 -2.49 -13.30
C GLY A 153 19.77 -1.00 -13.46
N ASP A 154 21.06 -0.74 -13.75
CA ASP A 154 21.63 0.59 -13.80
C ASP A 154 21.00 1.50 -14.86
N SER A 155 20.49 0.92 -15.96
CA SER A 155 19.76 1.64 -17.00
C SER A 155 18.51 2.34 -16.46
N VAL A 156 17.78 1.70 -15.52
CA VAL A 156 16.61 2.27 -14.88
C VAL A 156 16.99 3.49 -14.04
N GLN A 157 18.02 3.37 -13.22
CA GLN A 157 18.51 4.48 -12.39
C GLN A 157 19.00 5.64 -13.25
N ALA A 158 19.76 5.36 -14.33
CA ALA A 158 20.24 6.37 -15.26
C ALA A 158 19.09 7.09 -15.97
N PHE A 159 18.00 6.36 -16.25
CA PHE A 159 16.79 6.93 -16.85
C PHE A 159 16.08 7.87 -15.86
N LEU A 160 15.89 7.46 -14.60
CA LEU A 160 15.24 8.28 -13.57
C LEU A 160 15.98 9.61 -13.35
N ARG A 161 17.32 9.62 -13.39
CA ARG A 161 18.13 10.84 -13.19
C ARG A 161 17.87 11.96 -14.21
N GLN A 162 17.15 11.68 -15.31
CA GLN A 162 16.81 12.68 -16.33
C GLN A 162 15.56 13.49 -15.98
N PHE A 163 14.88 13.15 -14.90
CA PHE A 163 13.61 13.76 -14.52
C PHE A 163 13.76 14.58 -13.22
N HIS A 164 12.89 15.55 -13.07
CA HIS A 164 12.59 16.20 -11.79
C HIS A 164 11.08 16.26 -11.66
N VAL A 165 10.54 15.74 -10.55
CA VAL A 165 9.10 15.50 -10.37
C VAL A 165 8.59 16.02 -9.04
N CYS A 166 7.30 16.30 -8.96
CA CYS A 166 6.66 16.72 -7.70
C CYS A 166 6.72 15.61 -6.64
N TYR A 167 6.49 14.35 -7.04
CA TYR A 167 6.42 13.23 -6.11
C TYR A 167 7.24 12.04 -6.59
N ALA A 168 8.04 11.43 -5.71
CA ALA A 168 8.47 10.04 -5.87
C ALA A 168 7.66 9.18 -4.89
N ILE A 169 6.91 8.23 -5.40
CA ILE A 169 6.04 7.35 -4.63
C ILE A 169 6.58 5.93 -4.76
N VAL A 170 7.09 5.39 -3.67
CA VAL A 170 7.65 4.04 -3.60
C VAL A 170 6.92 3.20 -2.56
N SER A 171 7.02 1.89 -2.67
CA SER A 171 6.63 0.98 -1.60
C SER A 171 7.85 0.29 -1.01
N VAL A 172 7.70 -0.32 0.17
CA VAL A 172 8.78 -1.03 0.86
C VAL A 172 8.30 -2.40 1.34
N THR A 173 9.24 -3.29 1.61
CA THR A 173 8.94 -4.61 2.15
C THR A 173 8.58 -4.54 3.65
N ALA A 174 9.25 -3.69 4.44
CA ALA A 174 9.03 -3.56 5.87
C ALA A 174 9.41 -2.18 6.40
N ILE A 175 8.86 -1.82 7.57
CA ILE A 175 9.24 -0.65 8.36
C ILE A 175 9.45 -1.14 9.79
N ASP A 176 10.69 -1.08 10.29
CA ASP A 176 11.00 -1.56 11.62
C ASP A 176 10.60 -0.56 12.73
N MET A 177 10.70 -0.97 13.99
CA MET A 177 10.33 -0.13 15.13
C MET A 177 11.29 1.04 15.39
N HIS A 178 12.44 1.08 14.68
CA HIS A 178 13.41 2.16 14.73
C HIS A 178 13.22 3.20 13.61
N GLY A 179 12.22 2.98 12.74
CA GLY A 179 11.93 3.88 11.61
C GLY A 179 12.82 3.63 10.38
N HIS A 180 13.47 2.46 10.28
CA HIS A 180 14.16 2.09 9.06
C HIS A 180 13.15 1.52 8.06
N PHE A 181 13.18 2.05 6.86
CA PHE A 181 12.46 1.51 5.72
C PHE A 181 13.35 0.48 5.04
N MET A 182 12.81 -0.73 4.84
CA MET A 182 13.60 -1.90 4.48
C MET A 182 13.02 -2.61 3.27
N ASP A 183 13.91 -3.20 2.47
CA ASP A 183 13.55 -3.97 1.28
C ASP A 183 14.24 -5.34 1.22
N ALA A 184 13.70 -6.23 0.40
CA ALA A 184 14.22 -7.57 0.20
C ALA A 184 15.33 -7.62 -0.87
N LEU A 185 15.27 -6.74 -1.88
CA LEU A 185 16.13 -6.80 -3.07
C LEU A 185 16.97 -5.54 -3.27
N PRO A 186 18.27 -5.67 -3.61
CA PRO A 186 19.13 -4.51 -3.88
C PRO A 186 18.62 -3.61 -5.01
N ALA A 187 17.94 -4.20 -6.02
CA ALA A 187 17.39 -3.44 -7.14
C ALA A 187 16.27 -2.49 -6.70
N ASP A 188 15.43 -2.87 -5.72
CA ASP A 188 14.34 -2.05 -5.21
C ASP A 188 14.89 -0.90 -4.35
N VAL A 189 15.91 -1.18 -3.52
CA VAL A 189 16.64 -0.14 -2.79
C VAL A 189 17.25 0.88 -3.74
N ALA A 190 17.94 0.42 -4.80
CA ALA A 190 18.59 1.29 -5.76
C ALA A 190 17.57 2.13 -6.55
N TYR A 191 16.41 1.56 -6.89
CA TYR A 191 15.31 2.29 -7.53
C TYR A 191 14.77 3.40 -6.61
N SER A 192 14.42 3.05 -5.36
CA SER A 192 13.83 3.97 -4.40
C SER A 192 14.75 5.17 -4.12
N LEU A 193 16.06 4.93 -3.92
CA LEU A 193 17.05 5.99 -3.73
C LEU A 193 17.18 6.87 -4.96
N ALA A 194 17.23 6.29 -6.17
CA ALA A 194 17.29 7.05 -7.41
C ALA A 194 16.04 7.89 -7.64
N ALA A 195 14.85 7.37 -7.32
CA ALA A 195 13.58 8.07 -7.41
C ALA A 195 13.50 9.26 -6.43
N PHE A 196 13.88 9.05 -5.18
CA PHE A 196 13.85 10.09 -4.14
C PHE A 196 14.79 11.25 -4.46
N ALA A 197 15.95 10.98 -5.07
CA ALA A 197 16.87 12.02 -5.50
C ALA A 197 16.31 12.94 -6.61
N GLN A 198 15.21 12.57 -7.25
CA GLN A 198 14.61 13.33 -8.37
C GLN A 198 13.29 14.00 -7.99
N ALA A 199 12.87 13.98 -6.74
CA ALA A 199 11.54 14.45 -6.33
C ALA A 199 11.61 15.58 -5.32
N GLU A 200 10.64 16.50 -5.43
CA GLU A 200 10.40 17.53 -4.42
C GLU A 200 9.83 16.93 -3.14
N ARG A 201 9.01 15.89 -3.25
CA ARG A 201 8.38 15.20 -2.12
C ARG A 201 8.56 13.69 -2.22
N ARG A 202 9.17 13.10 -1.20
CA ARG A 202 9.50 11.67 -1.09
C ARG A 202 8.42 10.96 -0.31
N VAL A 203 7.66 10.11 -0.98
CA VAL A 203 6.45 9.45 -0.44
C VAL A 203 6.67 7.95 -0.35
N VAL A 204 6.47 7.39 0.83
CA VAL A 204 6.37 5.94 1.02
C VAL A 204 4.91 5.54 1.18
N ALA A 205 4.50 4.53 0.44
CA ALA A 205 3.17 3.92 0.51
C ALA A 205 3.29 2.50 1.08
N ALA A 206 2.82 2.31 2.32
CA ALA A 206 2.94 1.02 3.01
C ALA A 206 1.69 0.72 3.85
N ASP A 207 1.10 -0.48 3.69
CA ASP A 207 0.01 -0.92 4.54
C ASP A 207 0.52 -1.35 5.92
N HIS A 208 -0.39 -1.35 6.92
CA HIS A 208 -0.06 -1.63 8.32
C HIS A 208 0.66 -2.98 8.54
N ALA A 209 0.46 -3.96 7.65
CA ALA A 209 1.13 -5.25 7.75
C ALA A 209 2.65 -5.16 7.49
N LYS A 210 3.18 -3.99 7.11
CA LYS A 210 4.60 -3.72 6.94
C LYS A 210 5.26 -3.20 8.23
N PHE A 211 4.49 -2.77 9.22
CA PHE A 211 5.01 -2.16 10.45
C PHE A 211 5.54 -3.19 11.44
N GLY A 212 6.65 -2.84 12.09
CA GLY A 212 7.29 -3.69 13.11
C GLY A 212 7.97 -4.93 12.54
N HIS A 213 8.17 -4.97 11.25
CA HIS A 213 8.86 -6.05 10.55
C HIS A 213 10.22 -5.60 10.03
N SER A 214 11.08 -6.57 9.73
CA SER A 214 12.38 -6.34 9.12
C SER A 214 12.49 -7.06 7.78
N ALA A 215 13.30 -6.52 6.88
CA ALA A 215 13.72 -7.16 5.65
C ALA A 215 15.24 -7.24 5.58
N LEU A 216 15.78 -7.78 4.48
CA LEU A 216 17.22 -8.03 4.37
C LEU A 216 18.05 -6.75 4.35
N LEU A 217 17.54 -5.71 3.68
CA LEU A 217 18.29 -4.51 3.38
C LEU A 217 17.67 -3.28 4.01
N HIS A 218 18.49 -2.44 4.63
CA HIS A 218 18.11 -1.07 4.93
C HIS A 218 18.07 -0.28 3.62
N ALA A 219 16.90 0.18 3.21
CA ALA A 219 16.76 1.01 2.03
C ALA A 219 17.09 2.48 2.37
N PHE A 220 16.45 3.02 3.38
CA PHE A 220 16.67 4.39 3.86
C PHE A 220 16.12 4.57 5.28
N ALA A 221 16.62 5.59 5.97
CA ALA A 221 16.12 6.00 7.29
C ALA A 221 14.93 6.96 7.16
N ALA A 222 14.22 7.18 8.27
CA ALA A 222 13.01 8.00 8.28
C ALA A 222 13.24 9.46 7.83
N ASP A 223 14.40 10.05 8.08
CA ASP A 223 14.75 11.41 7.66
C ASP A 223 14.88 11.58 6.13
N CYS A 224 14.94 10.46 5.39
CA CYS A 224 14.87 10.45 3.93
C CYS A 224 13.44 10.49 3.38
N VAL A 225 12.40 10.49 4.23
CA VAL A 225 10.98 10.39 3.84
C VAL A 225 10.25 11.63 4.31
N ASP A 226 9.50 12.27 3.41
CA ASP A 226 8.67 13.42 3.77
C ASP A 226 7.27 12.99 4.19
N LEU A 227 6.75 11.92 3.58
CA LEU A 227 5.38 11.47 3.79
C LEU A 227 5.27 9.93 3.78
N LEU A 228 4.64 9.38 4.79
CA LEU A 228 4.16 8.00 4.82
C LEU A 228 2.64 7.98 4.61
N VAL A 229 2.19 7.30 3.57
CA VAL A 229 0.76 7.05 3.34
C VAL A 229 0.46 5.60 3.69
N THR A 230 -0.48 5.39 4.59
CA THR A 230 -0.84 4.07 5.13
C THR A 230 -2.35 3.92 5.27
N ASP A 231 -2.84 2.72 5.51
CA ASP A 231 -4.26 2.41 5.75
C ASP A 231 -4.65 2.48 7.24
N GLU A 232 -3.70 2.25 8.15
CA GLU A 232 -3.89 2.34 9.59
C GLU A 232 -2.75 3.12 10.24
N ALA A 233 -3.05 3.83 11.31
CA ALA A 233 -2.02 4.58 12.04
C ALA A 233 -0.96 3.62 12.63
N PRO A 234 0.33 3.95 12.54
CA PRO A 234 1.37 3.18 13.21
C PRO A 234 1.15 3.15 14.73
N ALA A 235 1.67 2.10 15.38
CA ALA A 235 1.70 2.04 16.85
C ALA A 235 2.37 3.31 17.43
N PRO A 236 1.96 3.79 18.61
CA PRO A 236 2.46 5.05 19.19
C PRO A 236 3.99 5.17 19.24
N SER A 237 4.69 4.08 19.52
CA SER A 237 6.17 4.05 19.56
C SER A 237 6.78 4.30 18.17
N LEU A 238 6.27 3.68 17.12
CA LEU A 238 6.73 3.92 15.75
C LEU A 238 6.32 5.32 15.28
N ALA A 239 5.09 5.74 15.58
CA ALA A 239 4.62 7.09 15.24
C ALA A 239 5.52 8.20 15.82
N GLN A 240 5.98 8.04 17.07
CA GLN A 240 6.92 8.97 17.70
C GLN A 240 8.27 9.03 16.95
N VAL A 241 8.81 7.88 16.55
CA VAL A 241 10.07 7.81 15.78
C VAL A 241 9.92 8.52 14.44
N LEU A 242 8.84 8.24 13.71
CA LEU A 242 8.56 8.88 12.42
C LEU A 242 8.38 10.39 12.55
N THR A 243 7.60 10.84 13.54
CA THR A 243 7.39 12.26 13.80
C THR A 243 8.69 12.98 14.19
N ALA A 244 9.53 12.36 15.04
CA ALA A 244 10.81 12.92 15.42
C ALA A 244 11.77 13.07 14.23
N ALA A 245 11.66 12.21 13.23
CA ALA A 245 12.41 12.30 11.96
C ALA A 245 11.79 13.28 10.94
N GLY A 246 10.64 13.89 11.24
CA GLY A 246 9.96 14.84 10.36
C GLY A 246 9.02 14.20 9.32
N VAL A 247 8.72 12.90 9.45
CA VAL A 247 7.79 12.21 8.54
C VAL A 247 6.36 12.60 8.86
N GLU A 248 5.65 13.17 7.89
CA GLU A 248 4.19 13.31 7.95
C GLU A 248 3.53 11.95 7.72
N VAL A 249 2.52 11.59 8.50
CA VAL A 249 1.78 10.32 8.32
C VAL A 249 0.35 10.63 7.92
N LEU A 250 -0.06 10.16 6.73
CA LEU A 250 -1.43 10.26 6.23
C LEU A 250 -2.08 8.87 6.24
N VAL A 251 -3.22 8.77 6.93
CA VAL A 251 -4.00 7.53 6.98
C VAL A 251 -5.13 7.59 5.96
N GLY A 252 -5.20 6.59 5.09
CA GLY A 252 -6.29 6.42 4.13
C GLY A 252 -7.56 5.90 4.80
N ALA A 253 -8.70 6.48 4.50
CA ALA A 253 -9.98 5.93 4.93
C ALA A 253 -10.39 4.75 4.04
N PRO A 254 -11.01 3.69 4.58
CA PRO A 254 -11.55 2.62 3.76
C PRO A 254 -12.61 3.19 2.80
N PRO A 255 -12.67 2.73 1.54
CA PRO A 255 -13.66 3.18 0.59
C PRO A 255 -15.07 2.88 1.12
N GLY A 256 -15.85 3.91 1.42
CA GLY A 256 -17.22 3.81 1.96
C GLY A 256 -17.47 4.50 3.30
N GLY A 257 -16.44 5.02 3.97
CA GLY A 257 -16.56 5.80 5.20
C GLY A 257 -16.80 7.30 4.88
N GLY A 258 -17.97 7.65 4.38
CA GLY A 258 -18.37 9.06 4.30
C GLY A 258 -18.36 9.68 5.69
N VAL A 259 -17.62 10.75 5.85
CA VAL A 259 -17.62 11.61 7.04
C VAL A 259 -19.07 11.98 7.33
N ARG A 260 -19.64 11.46 8.41
CA ARG A 260 -20.85 12.03 9.00
C ARG A 260 -20.45 13.41 9.53
N SER A 261 -20.66 14.42 8.71
CA SER A 261 -20.67 15.81 9.17
C SER A 261 -21.69 15.92 10.29
N GLY A 262 -21.22 16.34 11.48
CA GLY A 262 -22.02 16.47 12.68
C GLY A 262 -23.26 17.36 12.42
N GLU A 263 -24.43 16.78 12.65
CA GLU A 263 -25.68 17.51 12.81
C GLU A 263 -25.56 18.43 14.02
N LYS A 264 -25.46 19.73 13.77
CA LYS A 264 -25.82 20.75 14.73
C LYS A 264 -27.34 20.74 14.80
N GLY A 265 -27.87 20.35 15.96
CA GLY A 265 -29.29 20.49 16.26
C GLY A 265 -29.75 21.93 16.13
N GLY A 266 -30.59 22.16 15.16
CA GLY A 266 -31.44 23.34 15.05
C GLY A 266 -32.89 22.88 15.20
N GLN A 267 -33.48 23.10 16.38
CA GLN A 267 -34.93 23.06 16.57
C GLN A 267 -35.52 24.21 15.84
N ASP A 268 -36.26 23.95 14.77
CA ASP A 268 -37.26 24.89 14.26
C ASP A 268 -38.64 24.25 14.28
N ARG A 269 -39.51 24.94 15.01
CA ARG A 269 -40.91 24.60 15.26
C ARG A 269 -41.72 24.75 13.98
N TYR A 270 -42.46 23.73 13.66
CA TYR A 270 -43.50 23.71 12.64
C TYR A 270 -44.73 24.44 13.18
N ASP A 271 -45.18 25.50 12.50
CA ASP A 271 -46.46 26.19 12.71
C ASP A 271 -47.36 25.96 11.47
N PRO A 272 -48.50 25.27 11.63
CA PRO A 272 -49.39 24.98 10.51
C PRO A 272 -50.56 25.99 10.51
N LYS A 273 -50.53 27.04 9.66
CA LYS A 273 -51.71 27.76 9.20
C LYS A 273 -51.35 28.76 8.08
N ASN A 274 -51.70 28.44 6.85
CA ASN A 274 -52.56 29.26 5.97
C ASN A 274 -52.60 28.63 4.58
N GLY A 275 -53.82 28.16 4.25
CA GLY A 275 -54.20 27.91 2.89
C GLY A 275 -54.62 29.25 2.22
N ASN A 276 -54.50 29.35 0.95
CA ASN A 276 -55.59 29.82 0.09
C ASN A 276 -55.24 29.63 -1.40
N ASP A 277 -56.31 29.44 -2.12
CA ASP A 277 -56.56 29.14 -3.51
C ASP A 277 -56.03 30.15 -4.52
N GLY A 278 -55.94 29.70 -5.80
CA GLY A 278 -55.83 30.62 -6.94
C GLY A 278 -55.45 29.98 -8.26
N ASN A 279 -56.37 29.43 -8.89
CA ASN A 279 -56.78 29.15 -10.26
C ASN A 279 -56.20 30.05 -11.37
N GLY A 280 -56.05 29.51 -12.60
CA GLY A 280 -56.01 30.27 -13.88
C GLY A 280 -54.96 29.76 -14.86
N GLU A 281 -55.25 28.83 -15.68
CA GLU A 281 -55.72 28.84 -17.11
C GLU A 281 -54.74 29.44 -18.14
N ASN A 282 -54.46 28.60 -19.15
CA ASN A 282 -54.44 28.77 -20.60
C ASN A 282 -53.33 29.56 -21.34
N GLY A 283 -52.94 28.93 -22.43
CA GLY A 283 -52.47 29.61 -23.66
C GLY A 283 -51.36 28.88 -24.40
N GLU A 284 -51.72 28.06 -25.25
CA GLU A 284 -51.50 27.63 -26.62
C GLU A 284 -50.47 28.39 -27.46
N ASN A 285 -49.84 27.61 -28.33
CA ASN A 285 -49.51 27.84 -29.75
C ASN A 285 -48.18 28.52 -30.15
N GLY A 286 -47.53 27.83 -31.08
CA GLY A 286 -46.80 28.47 -32.17
C GLY A 286 -45.57 27.75 -32.68
N GLU A 287 -45.79 26.92 -33.60
CA GLU A 287 -45.09 26.32 -34.74
C GLU A 287 -43.96 27.12 -35.40
N ASN A 288 -43.17 26.34 -36.14
CA ASN A 288 -42.38 26.61 -37.37
C ASN A 288 -41.04 27.31 -37.19
N GLY A 289 -39.97 26.86 -37.79
CA GLY A 289 -39.73 26.14 -39.03
C GLY A 289 -38.27 26.24 -39.43
N ALA A 290 -37.90 25.24 -40.15
CA ALA A 290 -36.93 25.23 -41.25
C ALA A 290 -35.40 25.37 -41.00
N ARG A 291 -34.71 24.29 -41.34
CA ARG A 291 -33.40 24.19 -41.98
C ARG A 291 -33.30 24.95 -43.30
N PRO A 292 -32.20 25.02 -44.08
CA PRO A 292 -30.86 24.40 -43.97
C PRO A 292 -29.72 25.31 -44.51
N ARG A 293 -28.48 24.97 -44.19
CA ARG A 293 -27.35 24.62 -45.11
C ARG A 293 -26.12 24.32 -44.32
#